data_db6cbf26f1a9a9d43a778afab7cf3ac3
#
_entry.id   db6cbf26f1a9a9d43a778afab7cf3ac3
#
_cell.length_a   1.000
_cell.length_b   1.000
_cell.length_c   1.000
_cell.angle_alpha   90.00
_cell.angle_beta   90.00
_cell.angle_gamma   90.00
#
_symmetry.space_group_name_H-M   'P 1'
#
loop_
_entity.id
_entity.type
_entity.pdbx_description
1 polymer ?
#
loop_
_entity_poly.entity_id
_entity_poly.type
_entity_poly.pdbx_seq_one_letter_code
_entity_poly.pdbx_strand_id
1 'polypeptide(L)'
;KTHPTALELYSRKLEAEGILRDGELDTLKSNFQSFLNDEFEAGKNYKPNKADWLDGKWSGLTKRPDDYERGKTSIKKDVFKKISTVLTTIPNNFNTHKTVSRMIENKRDALTKGEGIDWATAEALAFGSLLNEGYSIRLSGQDSKRGTFSHRHSAIIDQETEERFYPLYNITQNSVEFGVSKIGGKLDINQKTQFEVIDSMLSEYAVLGYEYGYSLAEPNCLTLWEAQFGDFVNGAQIMIDQFISSGEKKWLRMSGLVMLLPHGYEGQGPEHSSARLERFLQACAEENWIVANVSTPANYFHILRRQMLRHFRKPLVIMTPKSLLRNKLAVSSVKDFTNGSSFHRILNDDAETSRDFKLSEDSKIKKVVICSGKIYYELFTER
;
A
#
# COMPACT_ATOMS: atom_id res chain seq x y z
N LYS A 1 13.92 16.23 39.51
CA LYS A 1 15.03 17.04 38.99
C LYS A 1 16.40 16.36 39.12
N THR A 2 16.53 15.29 39.92
CA THR A 2 17.77 14.57 40.22
C THR A 2 17.94 13.27 39.42
N HIS A 3 16.94 12.88 38.62
CA HIS A 3 17.02 11.68 37.79
C HIS A 3 18.04 11.91 36.63
N PRO A 4 18.96 10.98 36.38
CA PRO A 4 19.88 11.06 35.27
C PRO A 4 19.15 11.16 33.93
N THR A 5 19.75 11.83 32.96
CA THR A 5 19.18 11.92 31.61
C THR A 5 19.23 10.56 30.89
N ALA A 6 18.41 10.39 29.86
CA ALA A 6 18.44 9.18 29.04
C ALA A 6 19.82 8.94 28.41
N LEU A 7 20.50 10.04 28.03
CA LEU A 7 21.86 9.98 27.48
C LEU A 7 22.85 9.43 28.54
N GLU A 8 22.80 9.93 29.78
CA GLU A 8 23.70 9.43 30.85
C GLU A 8 23.45 7.96 31.17
N LEU A 9 22.18 7.55 31.27
CA LEU A 9 21.85 6.14 31.55
C LEU A 9 22.32 5.23 30.43
N TYR A 10 22.07 5.61 29.20
CA TYR A 10 22.45 4.81 28.03
C TYR A 10 23.96 4.76 27.82
N SER A 11 24.67 5.87 28.00
CA SER A 11 26.13 5.92 27.90
C SER A 11 26.80 5.02 28.94
N ARG A 12 26.37 5.06 30.21
CA ARG A 12 26.88 4.17 31.27
C ARG A 12 26.64 2.70 30.94
N LYS A 13 25.51 2.39 30.33
CA LYS A 13 25.24 1.02 29.86
C LYS A 13 26.22 0.61 28.77
N LEU A 14 26.45 1.42 27.76
CA LEU A 14 27.38 1.13 26.66
C LEU A 14 28.84 1.04 27.12
N GLU A 15 29.26 1.85 28.09
CA GLU A 15 30.56 1.77 28.76
C GLU A 15 30.71 0.45 29.53
N ALA A 16 29.68 0.08 30.30
CA ALA A 16 29.68 -1.19 31.04
C ALA A 16 29.69 -2.44 30.15
N GLU A 17 29.11 -2.34 28.95
CA GLU A 17 29.12 -3.39 27.93
C GLU A 17 30.43 -3.38 27.06
N GLY A 18 31.35 -2.41 27.31
CA GLY A 18 32.61 -2.28 26.56
C GLY A 18 32.42 -1.80 25.10
N ILE A 19 31.25 -1.27 24.77
CA ILE A 19 30.94 -0.74 23.43
C ILE A 19 31.53 0.67 23.26
N LEU A 20 31.48 1.50 24.30
CA LEU A 20 32.14 2.80 24.37
C LEU A 20 33.43 2.70 25.20
N ARG A 21 34.49 3.35 24.73
CA ARG A 21 35.77 3.48 25.41
C ARG A 21 35.78 4.73 26.29
N ASP A 22 36.66 4.76 27.28
CA ASP A 22 36.89 5.94 28.10
C ASP A 22 37.18 7.19 27.24
N GLY A 23 36.44 8.29 27.46
CA GLY A 23 36.55 9.56 26.76
C GLY A 23 35.89 9.58 25.37
N GLU A 24 35.42 8.45 24.85
CA GLU A 24 34.77 8.40 23.52
C GLU A 24 33.44 9.14 23.52
N LEU A 25 32.67 9.07 24.60
CA LEU A 25 31.43 9.81 24.75
C LEU A 25 31.65 11.33 24.66
N ASP A 26 32.69 11.84 25.32
CA ASP A 26 32.96 13.28 25.31
C ASP A 26 33.46 13.74 23.93
N THR A 27 34.21 12.91 23.25
CA THR A 27 34.60 13.12 21.85
C THR A 27 33.38 13.18 20.94
N LEU A 28 32.45 12.24 21.06
CA LEU A 28 31.19 12.22 20.30
C LEU A 28 30.34 13.45 20.55
N LYS A 29 30.21 13.86 21.82
CA LYS A 29 29.48 15.10 22.18
C LYS A 29 30.13 16.33 21.58
N SER A 30 31.44 16.44 21.67
CA SER A 30 32.18 17.57 21.14
C SER A 30 32.08 17.68 19.62
N ASN A 31 32.20 16.55 18.93
CA ASN A 31 32.05 16.48 17.47
C ASN A 31 30.63 16.88 17.05
N PHE A 32 29.62 16.38 17.77
CA PHE A 32 28.24 16.72 17.46
C PHE A 32 27.94 18.21 17.75
N GLN A 33 28.48 18.74 18.84
CA GLN A 33 28.34 20.18 19.13
C GLN A 33 29.03 21.05 18.08
N SER A 34 30.22 20.65 17.60
CA SER A 34 30.89 21.35 16.50
C SER A 34 30.03 21.29 15.22
N PHE A 35 29.54 20.14 14.87
CA PHE A 35 28.60 19.98 13.75
C PHE A 35 27.40 20.93 13.84
N LEU A 36 26.74 20.96 15.02
CA LEU A 36 25.60 21.86 15.23
C LEU A 36 25.98 23.35 15.09
N ASN A 37 27.18 23.74 15.57
CA ASN A 37 27.65 25.11 15.44
C ASN A 37 27.92 25.46 13.96
N ASP A 38 28.52 24.55 13.21
CA ASP A 38 28.80 24.75 11.77
C ASP A 38 27.49 24.88 10.98
N GLU A 39 26.49 24.02 11.26
CA GLU A 39 25.19 24.11 10.64
C GLU A 39 24.44 25.39 11.04
N PHE A 40 24.57 25.83 12.29
CA PHE A 40 23.99 27.09 12.74
C PHE A 40 24.59 28.29 12.01
N GLU A 41 25.90 28.31 11.80
CA GLU A 41 26.54 29.39 11.04
C GLU A 41 26.16 29.34 9.55
N ALA A 42 26.09 28.12 8.97
CA ALA A 42 25.63 27.94 7.60
C ALA A 42 24.18 28.43 7.44
N GLY A 43 23.32 28.15 8.44
CA GLY A 43 21.93 28.58 8.45
C GLY A 43 21.70 30.07 8.42
N LYS A 44 22.64 30.88 8.97
CA LYS A 44 22.55 32.35 8.93
C LYS A 44 22.62 32.92 7.50
N ASN A 45 23.32 32.23 6.61
CA ASN A 45 23.48 32.63 5.22
C ASN A 45 22.55 31.86 4.25
N TYR A 46 21.75 30.94 4.76
CA TYR A 46 20.86 30.14 3.95
C TYR A 46 19.76 31.01 3.31
N LYS A 47 19.67 30.93 1.99
CA LYS A 47 18.59 31.54 1.21
C LYS A 47 17.73 30.42 0.61
N PRO A 48 16.46 30.29 1.02
CA PRO A 48 15.60 29.27 0.49
C PRO A 48 15.51 29.36 -1.04
N ASN A 49 15.71 28.25 -1.71
CA ASN A 49 15.40 28.10 -3.12
C ASN A 49 13.91 27.78 -3.27
N LYS A 50 13.24 28.35 -4.27
CA LYS A 50 11.80 28.09 -4.51
C LYS A 50 11.47 26.62 -4.75
N ALA A 51 12.44 25.80 -5.10
CA ALA A 51 12.29 24.38 -5.41
C ALA A 51 12.76 23.43 -4.29
N ASP A 52 13.24 23.92 -3.15
CA ASP A 52 13.85 23.08 -2.09
C ASP A 52 12.97 21.91 -1.61
N TRP A 53 11.67 22.10 -1.60
CA TRP A 53 10.71 21.07 -1.19
C TRP A 53 10.52 19.94 -2.24
N LEU A 54 11.07 20.09 -3.45
CA LEU A 54 11.10 19.09 -4.53
C LEU A 54 12.53 18.62 -4.85
N ASP A 55 13.49 18.84 -3.95
CA ASP A 55 14.87 18.41 -4.12
C ASP A 55 15.12 16.96 -3.67
N GLY A 56 16.30 16.46 -3.95
CA GLY A 56 16.72 15.11 -3.58
C GLY A 56 15.83 14.03 -4.20
N LYS A 57 15.26 13.13 -3.37
CA LYS A 57 14.39 12.05 -3.82
C LYS A 57 13.04 12.53 -4.41
N TRP A 58 12.67 13.78 -4.15
CA TRP A 58 11.48 14.42 -4.71
C TRP A 58 11.72 15.05 -6.09
N SER A 59 12.97 15.08 -6.54
CA SER A 59 13.32 15.61 -7.86
C SER A 59 12.59 14.85 -8.97
N GLY A 60 12.00 15.60 -9.90
CA GLY A 60 11.20 15.05 -10.99
C GLY A 60 9.71 14.91 -10.68
N LEU A 61 9.31 15.12 -9.41
CA LEU A 61 7.90 15.25 -9.06
C LEU A 61 7.45 16.72 -9.15
N THR A 62 6.17 16.93 -9.40
CA THR A 62 5.57 18.25 -9.57
C THR A 62 4.36 18.42 -8.66
N LYS A 63 3.86 19.65 -8.56
CA LYS A 63 2.50 19.87 -8.03
C LYS A 63 1.49 19.17 -8.94
N ARG A 64 0.36 18.77 -8.35
CA ARG A 64 -0.75 18.27 -9.13
C ARG A 64 -1.20 19.35 -10.13
N PRO A 65 -1.28 19.02 -11.44
CA PRO A 65 -1.87 19.93 -12.43
C PRO A 65 -3.38 20.09 -12.22
N ASP A 66 -3.93 21.22 -12.64
CA ASP A 66 -5.37 21.49 -12.53
C ASP A 66 -6.21 20.51 -13.37
N ASP A 67 -5.74 20.18 -14.55
CA ASP A 67 -6.29 19.12 -15.39
C ASP A 67 -5.30 17.96 -15.46
N TYR A 68 -5.76 16.74 -15.13
CA TYR A 68 -4.93 15.56 -15.15
C TYR A 68 -5.64 14.37 -15.75
N GLU A 69 -4.92 13.69 -16.58
CA GLU A 69 -5.38 12.48 -17.26
C GLU A 69 -5.66 11.32 -16.30
N ARG A 70 -6.44 10.36 -16.79
CA ARG A 70 -6.75 9.11 -16.09
C ARG A 70 -5.48 8.34 -15.73
N GLY A 71 -4.45 8.45 -16.54
CA GLY A 71 -3.16 7.78 -16.39
C GLY A 71 -3.10 6.44 -17.12
N LYS A 72 -1.92 6.09 -17.61
CA LYS A 72 -1.64 4.80 -18.28
C LYS A 72 -1.16 3.81 -17.22
N THR A 73 -2.05 2.98 -16.72
CA THR A 73 -1.79 2.07 -15.60
C THR A 73 -1.86 0.59 -15.96
N SER A 74 -2.15 0.27 -17.21
CA SER A 74 -2.11 -1.11 -17.70
C SER A 74 -0.68 -1.66 -17.74
N ILE A 75 -0.55 -2.98 -17.72
CA ILE A 75 0.72 -3.69 -17.91
C ILE A 75 0.72 -4.45 -19.23
N LYS A 76 1.91 -4.79 -19.70
CA LYS A 76 2.07 -5.66 -20.87
C LYS A 76 1.74 -7.11 -20.49
N LYS A 77 1.29 -7.90 -21.47
CA LYS A 77 0.93 -9.31 -21.26
C LYS A 77 2.10 -10.18 -20.80
N ASP A 78 3.31 -9.89 -21.25
CA ASP A 78 4.53 -10.58 -20.82
C ASP A 78 4.85 -10.29 -19.35
N VAL A 79 4.69 -9.04 -18.89
CA VAL A 79 4.82 -8.65 -17.49
C VAL A 79 3.75 -9.33 -16.64
N PHE A 80 2.49 -9.35 -17.11
CA PHE A 80 1.42 -10.09 -16.45
C PHE A 80 1.78 -11.58 -16.25
N LYS A 81 2.27 -12.24 -17.30
CA LYS A 81 2.69 -13.66 -17.24
C LYS A 81 3.86 -13.87 -16.27
N LYS A 82 4.88 -13.00 -16.33
CA LYS A 82 6.02 -13.06 -15.39
C LYS A 82 5.55 -13.02 -13.95
N ILE A 83 4.72 -12.02 -13.60
CA ILE A 83 4.21 -11.86 -12.23
C ILE A 83 3.33 -13.05 -11.84
N SER A 84 2.46 -13.51 -12.75
CA SER A 84 1.60 -14.67 -12.51
C SER A 84 2.41 -15.92 -12.13
N THR A 85 3.51 -16.18 -12.85
CA THR A 85 4.42 -17.29 -12.53
C THR A 85 5.02 -17.12 -11.15
N VAL A 86 5.56 -15.94 -10.83
CA VAL A 86 6.17 -15.68 -9.52
C VAL A 86 5.18 -15.87 -8.37
N LEU A 87 3.95 -15.36 -8.52
CA LEU A 87 2.92 -15.44 -7.48
C LEU A 87 2.41 -16.86 -7.20
N THR A 88 2.62 -17.78 -8.13
CA THR A 88 2.05 -19.13 -8.06
C THR A 88 3.09 -20.24 -8.00
N THR A 89 4.37 -19.88 -7.95
CA THR A 89 5.48 -20.84 -7.79
C THR A 89 5.93 -20.86 -6.34
N ILE A 90 5.95 -22.06 -5.76
CA ILE A 90 6.46 -22.33 -4.41
C ILE A 90 7.71 -23.22 -4.55
N PRO A 91 8.75 -23.05 -3.73
CA PRO A 91 9.91 -23.93 -3.72
C PRO A 91 9.52 -25.40 -3.47
N ASN A 92 10.20 -26.34 -4.13
CA ASN A 92 9.85 -27.77 -4.07
C ASN A 92 9.91 -28.38 -2.67
N ASN A 93 10.76 -27.84 -1.81
CA ASN A 93 11.00 -28.36 -0.46
C ASN A 93 10.24 -27.57 0.62
N PHE A 94 9.18 -26.85 0.23
CA PHE A 94 8.44 -25.98 1.12
C PHE A 94 7.09 -26.61 1.50
N ASN A 95 6.91 -26.92 2.78
CA ASN A 95 5.70 -27.58 3.29
C ASN A 95 4.58 -26.57 3.57
N THR A 96 3.80 -26.26 2.55
CA THR A 96 2.74 -25.26 2.63
C THR A 96 1.46 -25.83 3.25
N HIS A 97 0.80 -25.09 4.13
CA HIS A 97 -0.50 -25.47 4.68
C HIS A 97 -1.55 -25.71 3.58
N LYS A 98 -2.31 -26.81 3.69
CA LYS A 98 -3.28 -27.27 2.65
C LYS A 98 -4.23 -26.19 2.15
N THR A 99 -4.75 -25.33 3.03
CA THR A 99 -5.65 -24.23 2.62
C THR A 99 -4.91 -23.20 1.77
N VAL A 100 -3.67 -22.86 2.12
CA VAL A 100 -2.86 -21.91 1.38
C VAL A 100 -2.47 -22.48 0.02
N SER A 101 -2.09 -23.76 -0.04
CA SER A 101 -1.83 -24.47 -1.31
C SER A 101 -3.02 -24.39 -2.26
N ARG A 102 -4.22 -24.67 -1.76
CA ARG A 102 -5.47 -24.55 -2.55
C ARG A 102 -5.71 -23.13 -3.05
N MET A 103 -5.45 -22.12 -2.21
CA MET A 103 -5.57 -20.71 -2.61
C MET A 103 -4.60 -20.37 -3.75
N ILE A 104 -3.37 -20.87 -3.69
CA ILE A 104 -2.36 -20.66 -4.72
C ILE A 104 -2.73 -21.40 -6.02
N GLU A 105 -3.28 -22.59 -5.93
CA GLU A 105 -3.80 -23.34 -7.08
C GLU A 105 -4.95 -22.58 -7.77
N ASN A 106 -5.93 -22.12 -6.99
CA ASN A 106 -7.05 -21.31 -7.52
C ASN A 106 -6.54 -20.02 -8.18
N LYS A 107 -5.56 -19.35 -7.57
CA LYS A 107 -4.89 -18.18 -8.14
C LYS A 107 -4.19 -18.53 -9.47
N ARG A 108 -3.48 -19.64 -9.53
CA ARG A 108 -2.81 -20.14 -10.74
C ARG A 108 -3.83 -20.39 -11.85
N ASP A 109 -4.93 -21.04 -11.54
CA ASP A 109 -5.99 -21.34 -12.49
C ASP A 109 -6.62 -20.07 -13.06
N ALA A 110 -6.98 -19.11 -12.19
CA ALA A 110 -7.53 -17.82 -12.61
C ALA A 110 -6.57 -17.05 -13.52
N LEU A 111 -5.30 -16.96 -13.12
CA LEU A 111 -4.26 -16.26 -13.89
C LEU A 111 -3.95 -16.96 -15.22
N THR A 112 -3.99 -18.29 -15.28
CA THR A 112 -3.76 -19.07 -16.50
C THR A 112 -4.93 -18.94 -17.46
N LYS A 113 -6.16 -19.01 -16.97
CA LYS A 113 -7.39 -18.80 -17.74
C LYS A 113 -7.55 -17.34 -18.18
N GLY A 114 -6.98 -16.42 -17.40
CA GLY A 114 -7.15 -14.98 -17.58
C GLY A 114 -8.53 -14.47 -17.18
N GLU A 115 -9.24 -15.22 -16.34
CA GLU A 115 -10.60 -14.95 -15.87
C GLU A 115 -10.69 -15.27 -14.38
N GLY A 116 -11.62 -14.61 -13.66
CA GLY A 116 -11.85 -14.89 -12.26
C GLY A 116 -10.75 -14.35 -11.32
N ILE A 117 -10.03 -13.34 -11.73
CA ILE A 117 -8.96 -12.71 -10.93
C ILE A 117 -9.58 -11.94 -9.78
N ASP A 118 -9.33 -12.40 -8.57
CA ASP A 118 -9.87 -11.85 -7.33
C ASP A 118 -9.12 -10.62 -6.83
N TRP A 119 -9.62 -10.04 -5.74
CA TRP A 119 -9.08 -8.83 -5.13
C TRP A 119 -7.63 -8.96 -4.66
N ALA A 120 -7.32 -10.03 -3.95
CA ALA A 120 -5.98 -10.27 -3.42
C ALA A 120 -4.96 -10.52 -4.53
N THR A 121 -5.38 -11.20 -5.58
CA THR A 121 -4.55 -11.43 -6.77
C THR A 121 -4.31 -10.12 -7.52
N ALA A 122 -5.31 -9.26 -7.67
CA ALA A 122 -5.18 -7.94 -8.28
C ALA A 122 -4.23 -7.03 -7.50
N GLU A 123 -4.28 -7.06 -6.17
CA GLU A 123 -3.32 -6.36 -5.30
C GLU A 123 -1.89 -6.84 -5.55
N ALA A 124 -1.69 -8.17 -5.52
CA ALA A 124 -0.37 -8.74 -5.74
C ALA A 124 0.17 -8.47 -7.16
N LEU A 125 -0.69 -8.42 -8.18
CA LEU A 125 -0.33 -7.99 -9.54
C LEU A 125 0.09 -6.51 -9.56
N ALA A 126 -0.60 -5.63 -8.83
CA ALA A 126 -0.22 -4.22 -8.72
C ALA A 126 1.17 -4.07 -8.08
N PHE A 127 1.39 -4.73 -6.96
CA PHE A 127 2.69 -4.71 -6.28
C PHE A 127 3.80 -5.28 -7.16
N GLY A 128 3.60 -6.46 -7.73
CA GLY A 128 4.58 -7.11 -8.59
C GLY A 128 4.93 -6.27 -9.83
N SER A 129 3.95 -5.58 -10.41
CA SER A 129 4.20 -4.72 -11.57
C SER A 129 4.98 -3.46 -11.21
N LEU A 130 4.69 -2.84 -10.09
CA LEU A 130 5.45 -1.68 -9.60
C LEU A 130 6.88 -2.05 -9.23
N LEU A 131 7.10 -3.19 -8.55
CA LEU A 131 8.44 -3.71 -8.28
C LEU A 131 9.22 -3.95 -9.58
N ASN A 132 8.58 -4.52 -10.60
CA ASN A 132 9.20 -4.74 -11.91
C ASN A 132 9.52 -3.43 -12.64
N GLU A 133 8.83 -2.34 -12.33
CA GLU A 133 9.04 -1.00 -12.86
C GLU A 133 10.00 -0.15 -12.02
N GLY A 134 10.54 -0.68 -10.93
CA GLY A 134 11.55 -0.02 -10.10
C GLY A 134 11.01 0.73 -8.88
N TYR A 135 9.73 0.56 -8.52
CA TYR A 135 9.16 1.14 -7.31
C TYR A 135 9.19 0.15 -6.15
N SER A 136 9.64 0.59 -4.99
CA SER A 136 9.52 -0.20 -3.76
C SER A 136 8.10 -0.21 -3.23
N ILE A 137 7.77 -1.25 -2.46
CA ILE A 137 6.47 -1.41 -1.82
C ILE A 137 6.67 -1.60 -0.32
N ARG A 138 5.94 -0.85 0.48
CA ARG A 138 5.91 -1.01 1.94
C ARG A 138 4.45 -1.04 2.40
N LEU A 139 4.05 -2.17 2.95
CA LEU A 139 2.72 -2.38 3.53
C LEU A 139 2.86 -2.67 5.02
N SER A 140 2.19 -1.90 5.84
CA SER A 140 2.22 -2.00 7.30
C SER A 140 0.80 -2.01 7.87
N GLY A 141 0.61 -2.72 8.96
CA GLY A 141 -0.66 -2.83 9.69
C GLY A 141 -0.70 -4.08 10.54
N GLN A 142 -1.83 -4.34 11.18
CA GLN A 142 -2.03 -5.57 11.94
C GLN A 142 -2.37 -6.72 10.98
N ASP A 143 -1.72 -7.86 11.14
CA ASP A 143 -1.90 -9.04 10.26
C ASP A 143 -1.69 -8.78 8.76
N SER A 144 -0.91 -7.81 8.36
CA SER A 144 -0.77 -7.40 6.95
C SER A 144 -0.17 -8.49 6.06
N LYS A 145 0.69 -9.36 6.58
CA LYS A 145 1.28 -10.48 5.82
C LYS A 145 0.23 -11.47 5.35
N ARG A 146 -0.70 -11.83 6.21
CA ARG A 146 -1.81 -12.74 5.92
C ARG A 146 -3.02 -11.99 5.35
N GLY A 147 -3.19 -10.74 5.77
CA GLY A 147 -4.41 -9.96 5.67
C GLY A 147 -5.40 -10.34 6.80
N THR A 148 -6.04 -9.36 7.43
CA THR A 148 -7.01 -9.57 8.52
C THR A 148 -8.06 -10.62 8.17
N PHE A 149 -8.50 -10.64 6.90
CA PHE A 149 -9.51 -11.58 6.40
C PHE A 149 -8.91 -12.83 5.73
N SER A 150 -7.64 -13.16 5.98
CA SER A 150 -6.93 -14.31 5.41
C SER A 150 -7.03 -14.35 3.87
N HIS A 151 -6.84 -13.21 3.23
CA HIS A 151 -6.99 -13.06 1.78
C HIS A 151 -5.65 -12.87 1.06
N ARG A 152 -4.68 -12.19 1.70
CA ARG A 152 -3.44 -11.76 1.04
C ARG A 152 -2.39 -12.85 0.96
N HIS A 153 -1.99 -13.42 2.08
CA HIS A 153 -0.90 -14.40 2.18
C HIS A 153 0.35 -14.00 1.37
N SER A 154 0.82 -12.75 1.58
CA SER A 154 2.04 -12.25 0.95
C SER A 154 3.32 -12.93 1.46
N ALA A 155 3.26 -13.50 2.65
CA ALA A 155 4.23 -14.42 3.21
C ALA A 155 3.58 -15.80 3.37
N ILE A 156 4.24 -16.83 2.87
CA ILE A 156 3.85 -18.24 3.04
C ILE A 156 4.77 -18.82 4.08
N ILE A 157 4.23 -19.60 5.00
CA ILE A 157 4.96 -20.18 6.13
C ILE A 157 5.07 -21.68 5.93
N ASP A 158 6.30 -22.21 6.02
CA ASP A 158 6.56 -23.64 6.05
C ASP A 158 6.06 -24.22 7.37
N GLN A 159 5.30 -25.34 7.30
CA GLN A 159 4.64 -25.91 8.48
C GLN A 159 5.57 -26.74 9.37
N GLU A 160 6.78 -27.03 8.90
CA GLU A 160 7.77 -27.80 9.66
C GLU A 160 8.90 -26.91 10.18
N THR A 161 9.40 -26.02 9.31
CA THR A 161 10.58 -25.19 9.61
C THR A 161 10.23 -23.80 10.10
N GLU A 162 8.96 -23.36 9.95
CA GLU A 162 8.48 -21.99 10.19
C GLU A 162 9.16 -20.93 9.31
N GLU A 163 9.92 -21.36 8.30
CA GLU A 163 10.51 -20.46 7.33
C GLU A 163 9.44 -19.70 6.54
N ARG A 164 9.77 -18.47 6.17
CA ARG A 164 8.86 -17.61 5.41
C ARG A 164 9.34 -17.44 3.98
N PHE A 165 8.47 -17.71 3.05
CA PHE A 165 8.68 -17.48 1.63
C PHE A 165 7.80 -16.30 1.16
N TYR A 166 8.42 -15.33 0.50
CA TYR A 166 7.76 -14.16 -0.07
C TYR A 166 7.83 -14.23 -1.60
N PRO A 167 6.76 -14.62 -2.30
CA PRO A 167 6.79 -14.76 -3.77
C PRO A 167 7.31 -13.50 -4.47
N LEU A 168 6.86 -12.31 -4.04
CA LEU A 168 7.22 -11.05 -4.69
C LEU A 168 8.70 -10.65 -4.56
N TYR A 169 9.47 -11.26 -3.67
CA TYR A 169 10.93 -11.05 -3.63
C TYR A 169 11.63 -11.53 -4.91
N ASN A 170 11.00 -12.43 -5.64
CA ASN A 170 11.56 -13.01 -6.85
C ASN A 170 11.26 -12.20 -8.14
N ILE A 171 10.53 -11.10 -8.05
CA ILE A 171 10.19 -10.27 -9.23
C ILE A 171 11.43 -9.64 -9.87
N THR A 172 12.39 -9.18 -9.08
CA THR A 172 13.56 -8.43 -9.53
C THR A 172 14.75 -9.33 -9.86
N GLN A 173 14.69 -10.61 -9.51
CA GLN A 173 15.76 -11.57 -9.81
C GLN A 173 15.62 -12.10 -11.25
N ASN A 174 16.68 -11.93 -12.05
CA ASN A 174 16.72 -12.42 -13.43
C ASN A 174 16.90 -13.94 -13.56
N SER A 175 17.13 -14.65 -12.47
CA SER A 175 17.30 -16.10 -12.42
C SER A 175 16.17 -16.75 -11.64
N VAL A 176 15.55 -17.76 -12.22
CA VAL A 176 14.47 -18.59 -11.62
C VAL A 176 15.04 -19.60 -10.60
N GLU A 177 16.16 -19.33 -9.99
CA GLU A 177 16.59 -20.08 -8.82
C GLU A 177 15.88 -19.49 -7.62
N PHE A 178 14.75 -20.10 -7.27
CA PHE A 178 13.98 -19.78 -6.08
C PHE A 178 14.79 -20.14 -4.84
N GLY A 179 15.58 -19.21 -4.35
CA GLY A 179 16.16 -19.30 -3.03
C GLY A 179 15.06 -19.13 -1.99
N VAL A 180 14.90 -20.10 -1.08
CA VAL A 180 14.15 -19.89 0.16
C VAL A 180 14.86 -18.74 0.89
N SER A 181 14.18 -17.63 1.11
CA SER A 181 14.78 -16.59 1.93
C SER A 181 14.90 -17.13 3.35
N LYS A 182 16.13 -17.26 3.81
CA LYS A 182 16.40 -17.74 5.17
C LYS A 182 15.68 -16.87 6.19
N ILE A 183 15.16 -17.50 7.24
CA ILE A 183 14.56 -16.81 8.40
C ILE A 183 15.50 -15.69 8.84
N GLY A 184 14.98 -14.50 9.04
CA GLY A 184 15.79 -13.34 9.39
C GLY A 184 16.58 -12.78 8.21
N GLY A 185 16.18 -13.06 6.97
CA GLY A 185 16.80 -12.51 5.78
C GLY A 185 16.96 -11.01 5.93
N LYS A 186 18.20 -10.56 6.12
CA LYS A 186 18.53 -9.15 6.02
C LYS A 186 18.09 -8.72 4.64
N LEU A 187 17.28 -7.66 4.59
CA LEU A 187 17.00 -6.97 3.34
C LEU A 187 18.33 -6.78 2.62
N ASP A 188 18.42 -7.29 1.40
CA ASP A 188 19.61 -7.01 0.60
C ASP A 188 19.57 -5.53 0.24
N ILE A 189 20.32 -4.75 1.02
CA ILE A 189 20.43 -3.29 0.84
C ILE A 189 20.96 -2.89 -0.55
N ASN A 190 21.50 -3.85 -1.31
CA ASN A 190 21.95 -3.65 -2.68
C ASN A 190 20.82 -3.87 -3.70
N GLN A 191 19.65 -4.37 -3.30
CA GLN A 191 18.49 -4.43 -4.20
C GLN A 191 17.92 -3.04 -4.44
N LYS A 192 17.78 -2.69 -5.71
CA LYS A 192 17.26 -1.40 -6.17
C LYS A 192 15.78 -1.17 -5.78
N THR A 193 15.02 -2.25 -5.58
CA THR A 193 13.61 -2.23 -5.19
C THR A 193 13.34 -3.27 -4.10
N GLN A 194 12.52 -2.91 -3.13
CA GLN A 194 12.24 -3.74 -1.97
C GLN A 194 10.73 -3.94 -1.82
N PHE A 195 10.34 -5.14 -1.42
CA PHE A 195 8.98 -5.46 -1.00
C PHE A 195 8.99 -5.71 0.51
N GLU A 196 8.36 -4.83 1.26
CA GLU A 196 8.24 -4.95 2.72
C GLU A 196 6.78 -5.13 3.12
N VAL A 197 6.49 -6.17 3.89
CA VAL A 197 5.19 -6.36 4.53
C VAL A 197 5.41 -6.59 6.00
N ILE A 198 4.83 -5.74 6.83
CA ILE A 198 5.10 -5.66 8.26
C ILE A 198 3.81 -5.84 9.04
N ASP A 199 3.79 -6.87 9.91
CA ASP A 199 2.78 -6.97 10.96
C ASP A 199 3.22 -6.06 12.10
N SER A 200 2.60 -4.88 12.18
CA SER A 200 2.93 -3.87 13.16
C SER A 200 2.19 -4.13 14.47
N MET A 201 2.90 -3.99 15.58
CA MET A 201 2.33 -4.04 16.93
C MET A 201 2.04 -2.63 17.48
N LEU A 202 2.27 -1.59 16.69
CA LEU A 202 2.01 -0.22 17.08
C LEU A 202 0.51 0.08 17.06
N SER A 203 0.08 1.05 17.88
CA SER A 203 -1.27 1.62 17.77
C SER A 203 -1.47 2.29 16.43
N GLU A 204 -2.72 2.49 16.03
CA GLU A 204 -3.09 3.17 14.77
C GLU A 204 -2.44 4.56 14.66
N TYR A 205 -2.42 5.30 15.78
CA TYR A 205 -1.73 6.59 15.85
C TYR A 205 -0.25 6.48 15.49
N ALA A 206 0.44 5.52 16.08
CA ALA A 206 1.89 5.38 15.94
C ALA A 206 2.28 4.82 14.56
N VAL A 207 1.59 3.77 14.10
CA VAL A 207 1.90 3.17 12.80
C VAL A 207 1.57 4.12 11.65
N LEU A 208 0.42 4.80 11.70
CA LEU A 208 0.05 5.75 10.66
C LEU A 208 0.99 6.96 10.62
N GLY A 209 1.41 7.45 11.79
CA GLY A 209 2.40 8.51 11.89
C GLY A 209 3.76 8.11 11.32
N TYR A 210 4.19 6.88 11.61
CA TYR A 210 5.43 6.34 11.05
C TYR A 210 5.37 6.23 9.52
N GLU A 211 4.32 5.63 8.97
CA GLU A 211 4.18 5.44 7.52
C GLU A 211 3.99 6.78 6.79
N TYR A 212 3.35 7.77 7.42
CA TYR A 212 3.34 9.12 6.89
C TYR A 212 4.76 9.69 6.76
N GLY A 213 5.55 9.64 7.85
CA GLY A 213 6.95 10.08 7.83
C GLY A 213 7.80 9.33 6.80
N TYR A 214 7.60 8.01 6.68
CA TYR A 214 8.28 7.19 5.66
C TYR A 214 7.94 7.66 4.24
N SER A 215 6.67 7.95 3.95
CA SER A 215 6.22 8.44 2.64
C SER A 215 6.80 9.82 2.27
N LEU A 216 7.15 10.64 3.27
CA LEU A 216 7.84 11.91 3.05
C LEU A 216 9.33 11.70 2.71
N ALA A 217 9.96 10.72 3.34
CA ALA A 217 11.37 10.41 3.14
C ALA A 217 11.64 9.65 1.82
N GLU A 218 10.67 8.83 1.36
CA GLU A 218 10.82 7.99 0.17
C GLU A 218 9.58 8.08 -0.76
N PRO A 219 9.52 9.10 -1.62
CA PRO A 219 8.39 9.30 -2.54
C PRO A 219 8.30 8.25 -3.66
N ASN A 220 9.36 7.46 -3.88
CA ASN A 220 9.41 6.40 -4.89
C ASN A 220 9.03 5.02 -4.32
N CYS A 221 8.55 4.97 -3.09
CA CYS A 221 7.97 3.80 -2.47
C CYS A 221 6.44 3.94 -2.39
N LEU A 222 5.71 2.91 -2.80
CA LEU A 222 4.29 2.79 -2.49
C LEU A 222 4.15 2.40 -1.02
N THR A 223 3.91 3.39 -0.19
CA THR A 223 3.76 3.23 1.25
C THR A 223 2.28 3.09 1.60
N LEU A 224 1.92 1.95 2.20
CA LEU A 224 0.53 1.63 2.55
C LEU A 224 0.43 1.33 4.06
N TRP A 225 -0.59 1.88 4.68
CA TRP A 225 -1.06 1.42 5.98
C TRP A 225 -2.45 0.78 5.83
N GLU A 226 -2.59 -0.44 6.33
CA GLU A 226 -3.87 -1.14 6.39
C GLU A 226 -4.39 -1.16 7.82
N ALA A 227 -5.53 -0.53 8.06
CA ALA A 227 -6.23 -0.68 9.33
C ALA A 227 -6.76 -2.11 9.44
N GLN A 228 -6.78 -2.69 10.65
CA GLN A 228 -7.39 -4.01 10.86
C GLN A 228 -8.87 -4.00 10.50
N PHE A 229 -9.59 -2.96 10.91
CA PHE A 229 -10.88 -2.51 10.42
C PHE A 229 -10.81 -1.00 10.25
N GLY A 230 -11.48 -0.47 9.23
CA GLY A 230 -11.46 0.96 8.96
C GLY A 230 -12.04 1.82 10.09
N ASP A 231 -12.89 1.25 10.93
CA ASP A 231 -13.42 1.88 12.13
C ASP A 231 -12.33 2.36 13.08
N PHE A 232 -11.24 1.59 13.22
CA PHE A 232 -10.15 1.91 14.15
C PHE A 232 -9.25 3.06 13.68
N VAL A 233 -9.50 3.60 12.50
CA VAL A 233 -8.82 4.82 12.04
C VAL A 233 -9.07 6.01 12.98
N ASN A 234 -10.13 5.97 13.79
CA ASN A 234 -10.41 6.98 14.82
C ASN A 234 -9.29 7.11 15.86
N GLY A 235 -8.56 6.02 16.14
CA GLY A 235 -7.39 6.04 17.02
C GLY A 235 -6.21 6.83 16.45
N ALA A 236 -6.22 7.13 15.15
CA ALA A 236 -5.20 7.93 14.47
C ALA A 236 -5.73 9.29 13.96
N GLN A 237 -6.89 9.74 14.40
CA GLN A 237 -7.56 10.94 13.86
C GLN A 237 -6.66 12.18 13.88
N ILE A 238 -5.88 12.37 14.96
CA ILE A 238 -4.97 13.50 15.05
C ILE A 238 -3.89 13.49 13.96
N MET A 239 -3.39 12.31 13.59
CA MET A 239 -2.44 12.17 12.46
C MET A 239 -3.10 12.54 11.14
N ILE A 240 -4.37 12.16 10.97
CA ILE A 240 -5.15 12.48 9.77
C ILE A 240 -5.36 13.98 9.66
N ASP A 241 -5.87 14.62 10.70
CA ASP A 241 -6.27 16.03 10.67
C ASP A 241 -5.06 16.97 10.64
N GLN A 242 -4.03 16.68 11.43
CA GLN A 242 -2.93 17.63 11.63
C GLN A 242 -1.75 17.42 10.68
N PHE A 243 -1.62 16.24 10.09
CA PHE A 243 -0.46 15.90 9.26
C PHE A 243 -0.88 15.49 7.84
N ILE A 244 -1.67 14.43 7.68
CA ILE A 244 -1.91 13.82 6.38
C ILE A 244 -2.79 14.71 5.50
N SER A 245 -3.92 15.21 6.01
CA SER A 245 -4.84 16.05 5.24
C SER A 245 -4.35 17.46 5.01
N SER A 246 -3.46 17.96 5.87
CA SER A 246 -3.07 19.37 5.90
C SER A 246 -1.57 19.63 5.66
N GLY A 247 -0.73 18.59 5.64
CA GLY A 247 0.73 18.72 5.60
C GLY A 247 1.25 19.42 4.35
N GLU A 248 0.62 19.21 3.20
CA GLU A 248 1.03 19.90 1.98
C GLU A 248 0.78 21.40 2.06
N LYS A 249 -0.36 21.82 2.63
CA LYS A 249 -0.68 23.24 2.79
C LYS A 249 0.17 23.91 3.85
N LYS A 250 0.38 23.23 5.00
CA LYS A 250 1.14 23.78 6.14
C LYS A 250 2.63 23.87 5.86
N TRP A 251 3.20 22.83 5.24
CA TRP A 251 4.65 22.64 5.17
C TRP A 251 5.18 22.40 3.77
N LEU A 252 4.34 22.51 2.75
CA LEU A 252 4.67 22.18 1.36
C LEU A 252 5.23 20.75 1.24
N ARG A 253 4.72 19.82 2.04
CA ARG A 253 5.15 18.41 2.02
C ARG A 253 4.05 17.53 1.45
N MET A 254 4.26 17.07 0.21
CA MET A 254 3.40 16.06 -0.40
C MET A 254 3.66 14.69 0.24
N SER A 255 2.66 13.84 0.25
CA SER A 255 2.74 12.47 0.73
C SER A 255 2.05 11.53 -0.25
N GLY A 256 2.70 10.41 -0.56
CA GLY A 256 2.12 9.32 -1.36
C GLY A 256 1.47 8.22 -0.52
N LEU A 257 1.25 8.46 0.77
CA LEU A 257 0.67 7.48 1.68
C LEU A 257 -0.68 6.97 1.20
N VAL A 258 -0.88 5.66 1.25
CA VAL A 258 -2.15 4.99 0.99
C VAL A 258 -2.71 4.45 2.29
N MET A 259 -3.95 4.76 2.59
CA MET A 259 -4.70 4.19 3.70
C MET A 259 -5.72 3.19 3.16
N LEU A 260 -5.59 1.92 3.57
CA LEU A 260 -6.51 0.83 3.25
C LEU A 260 -7.44 0.62 4.44
N LEU A 261 -8.70 0.93 4.26
CA LEU A 261 -9.69 0.96 5.34
C LEU A 261 -10.81 -0.04 5.07
N PRO A 262 -10.76 -1.27 5.64
CA PRO A 262 -11.83 -2.24 5.51
C PRO A 262 -13.17 -1.65 5.97
N HIS A 263 -14.15 -1.63 5.06
CA HIS A 263 -15.43 -0.94 5.22
C HIS A 263 -16.58 -1.80 4.70
N GLY A 264 -17.72 -1.74 5.40
CA GLY A 264 -18.96 -2.41 5.01
C GLY A 264 -19.76 -2.80 6.25
N TYR A 265 -21.07 -2.60 6.21
CA TYR A 265 -22.02 -2.91 7.30
C TYR A 265 -22.32 -4.42 7.35
N GLU A 266 -21.30 -5.22 7.52
CA GLU A 266 -21.31 -6.68 7.56
C GLU A 266 -20.39 -7.25 8.66
N GLY A 267 -19.95 -6.38 9.58
CA GLY A 267 -19.15 -6.74 10.75
C GLY A 267 -20.02 -7.24 11.92
N GLN A 268 -19.36 -7.76 12.95
CA GLN A 268 -20.00 -8.26 14.17
C GLN A 268 -20.15 -7.17 15.23
N GLY A 269 -20.49 -5.96 14.85
CA GLY A 269 -20.67 -4.84 15.75
C GLY A 269 -20.38 -3.51 15.09
N PRO A 270 -20.73 -2.41 15.77
CA PRO A 270 -20.52 -1.06 15.22
C PRO A 270 -19.07 -0.75 14.88
N GLU A 271 -18.15 -1.25 15.71
CA GLU A 271 -16.71 -1.04 15.60
C GLU A 271 -16.03 -1.82 14.46
N HIS A 272 -16.79 -2.65 13.73
CA HIS A 272 -16.31 -3.42 12.59
C HIS A 272 -17.11 -3.15 11.30
N SER A 273 -17.84 -2.04 11.25
CA SER A 273 -18.80 -1.78 10.18
C SER A 273 -18.46 -0.63 9.28
N SER A 274 -17.99 0.50 9.80
CA SER A 274 -17.77 1.70 9.00
C SER A 274 -16.41 2.35 9.25
N ALA A 275 -15.65 2.56 8.18
CA ALA A 275 -14.49 3.44 8.19
C ALA A 275 -14.86 4.93 8.22
N ARG A 276 -16.16 5.24 8.23
CA ARG A 276 -16.70 6.61 8.22
C ARG A 276 -16.19 7.43 7.03
N LEU A 277 -16.50 6.94 5.84
CA LEU A 277 -16.19 7.57 4.56
C LEU A 277 -16.53 9.06 4.54
N GLU A 278 -17.64 9.45 5.15
CA GLU A 278 -18.12 10.83 5.28
C GLU A 278 -17.13 11.77 5.95
N ARG A 279 -16.32 11.30 6.90
CA ARG A 279 -15.29 12.11 7.55
C ARG A 279 -14.16 12.49 6.59
N PHE A 280 -13.74 11.53 5.77
CA PHE A 280 -12.72 11.77 4.76
C PHE A 280 -13.23 12.72 3.66
N LEU A 281 -14.49 12.57 3.25
CA LEU A 281 -15.11 13.48 2.28
C LEU A 281 -15.27 14.88 2.85
N GLN A 282 -15.67 15.01 4.12
CA GLN A 282 -15.79 16.31 4.81
C GLN A 282 -14.43 17.03 4.92
N ALA A 283 -13.34 16.28 5.09
CA ALA A 283 -11.99 16.82 5.18
C ALA A 283 -11.34 17.10 3.81
N CYS A 284 -12.04 16.87 2.70
CA CYS A 284 -11.57 17.24 1.37
C CYS A 284 -11.59 18.76 1.20
N ALA A 285 -10.45 19.35 0.91
CA ALA A 285 -10.30 20.78 0.63
C ALA A 285 -9.10 21.00 -0.29
N GLU A 286 -9.25 21.88 -1.29
CA GLU A 286 -8.16 22.26 -2.21
C GLU A 286 -7.39 21.03 -2.78
N GLU A 287 -8.10 19.92 -2.99
CA GLU A 287 -7.55 18.68 -3.54
C GLU A 287 -6.39 18.09 -2.73
N ASN A 288 -6.47 18.21 -1.41
CA ASN A 288 -5.47 17.77 -0.47
C ASN A 288 -5.21 16.25 -0.52
N TRP A 289 -6.21 15.44 -0.79
CA TRP A 289 -6.12 13.99 -0.91
C TRP A 289 -7.12 13.38 -1.89
N ILE A 290 -7.05 12.07 -2.07
CA ILE A 290 -7.94 11.31 -2.94
C ILE A 290 -8.71 10.32 -2.06
N VAL A 291 -10.04 10.30 -2.18
CA VAL A 291 -10.91 9.35 -1.50
C VAL A 291 -11.57 8.46 -2.53
N ALA A 292 -11.50 7.14 -2.35
CA ALA A 292 -12.03 6.17 -3.29
C ALA A 292 -12.73 5.01 -2.58
N ASN A 293 -13.83 4.56 -3.17
CA ASN A 293 -14.54 3.34 -2.82
C ASN A 293 -14.59 2.47 -4.08
N VAL A 294 -13.55 1.68 -4.28
CA VAL A 294 -13.41 0.85 -5.49
C VAL A 294 -14.24 -0.42 -5.36
N SER A 295 -14.85 -0.86 -6.46
CA SER A 295 -15.79 -1.98 -6.48
C SER A 295 -15.30 -3.19 -7.26
N THR A 296 -14.22 -3.09 -8.04
CA THR A 296 -13.68 -4.21 -8.80
C THR A 296 -12.19 -4.43 -8.54
N PRO A 297 -11.70 -5.70 -8.61
CA PRO A 297 -10.29 -5.99 -8.46
C PRO A 297 -9.39 -5.21 -9.44
N ALA A 298 -9.78 -5.11 -10.71
CA ALA A 298 -9.00 -4.37 -11.71
C ALA A 298 -8.92 -2.87 -11.37
N ASN A 299 -10.02 -2.27 -10.92
CA ASN A 299 -9.99 -0.86 -10.55
C ASN A 299 -9.11 -0.61 -9.31
N TYR A 300 -9.06 -1.57 -8.38
CA TYR A 300 -8.13 -1.55 -7.24
C TYR A 300 -6.67 -1.65 -7.70
N PHE A 301 -6.34 -2.57 -8.59
CA PHE A 301 -5.02 -2.65 -9.22
C PHE A 301 -4.61 -1.31 -9.86
N HIS A 302 -5.50 -0.71 -10.62
CA HIS A 302 -5.21 0.53 -11.33
C HIS A 302 -5.01 1.73 -10.40
N ILE A 303 -5.78 1.86 -9.31
CA ILE A 303 -5.62 3.00 -8.41
C ILE A 303 -4.31 2.93 -7.63
N LEU A 304 -3.85 1.72 -7.25
CA LEU A 304 -2.56 1.52 -6.61
C LEU A 304 -1.40 1.90 -7.54
N ARG A 305 -1.44 1.44 -8.78
CA ARG A 305 -0.41 1.81 -9.77
C ARG A 305 -0.43 3.29 -10.10
N ARG A 306 -1.63 3.87 -10.23
CA ARG A 306 -1.82 5.29 -10.49
C ARG A 306 -1.18 6.18 -9.42
N GLN A 307 -1.14 5.74 -8.17
CA GLN A 307 -0.51 6.44 -7.06
C GLN A 307 0.98 6.69 -7.31
N MET A 308 1.67 5.74 -7.93
CA MET A 308 3.11 5.81 -8.20
C MET A 308 3.46 6.37 -9.58
N LEU A 309 2.63 6.09 -10.60
CA LEU A 309 2.92 6.46 -11.99
C LEU A 309 2.62 7.93 -12.31
N ARG A 310 2.00 8.65 -11.40
CA ARG A 310 1.80 10.11 -11.52
C ARG A 310 3.06 10.87 -11.12
N HIS A 311 3.25 12.02 -11.74
CA HIS A 311 4.36 12.92 -11.43
C HIS A 311 4.11 13.78 -10.17
N PHE A 312 3.13 13.48 -9.38
CA PHE A 312 2.82 14.14 -8.11
C PHE A 312 2.36 13.10 -7.08
N ARG A 313 2.42 13.48 -5.81
CA ARG A 313 1.97 12.63 -4.70
C ARG A 313 0.82 13.32 -3.96
N LYS A 314 -0.22 12.57 -3.66
CA LYS A 314 -1.34 12.96 -2.77
C LYS A 314 -1.68 11.77 -1.92
N PRO A 315 -2.03 11.95 -0.64
CA PRO A 315 -2.55 10.85 0.17
C PRO A 315 -3.77 10.21 -0.50
N LEU A 316 -3.87 8.89 -0.41
CA LEU A 316 -4.94 8.12 -1.01
C LEU A 316 -5.67 7.32 0.08
N VAL A 317 -6.96 7.57 0.25
CA VAL A 317 -7.84 6.85 1.17
C VAL A 317 -8.71 5.90 0.38
N ILE A 318 -8.59 4.60 0.63
CA ILE A 318 -9.38 3.57 -0.05
C ILE A 318 -10.26 2.84 0.96
N MET A 319 -11.57 2.89 0.74
CA MET A 319 -12.50 1.97 1.39
C MET A 319 -12.29 0.59 0.75
N THR A 320 -11.69 -0.34 1.51
CA THR A 320 -11.43 -1.69 1.03
C THR A 320 -12.57 -2.64 1.43
N PRO A 321 -12.86 -3.67 0.63
CA PRO A 321 -13.98 -4.56 0.91
C PRO A 321 -13.64 -5.61 1.97
N LYS A 322 -14.68 -6.22 2.53
CA LYS A 322 -14.61 -7.43 3.36
C LYS A 322 -15.22 -8.62 2.63
N SER A 323 -16.53 -8.67 2.47
CA SER A 323 -17.21 -9.80 1.80
C SER A 323 -16.86 -9.90 0.30
N LEU A 324 -16.61 -8.77 -0.39
CA LEU A 324 -16.23 -8.80 -1.80
C LEU A 324 -14.89 -9.52 -2.05
N LEU A 325 -14.04 -9.66 -1.04
CA LEU A 325 -12.80 -10.45 -1.14
C LEU A 325 -13.05 -11.91 -1.54
N ARG A 326 -14.25 -12.44 -1.29
CA ARG A 326 -14.67 -13.82 -1.60
C ARG A 326 -15.91 -13.89 -2.48
N ASN A 327 -16.41 -12.77 -2.95
CA ASN A 327 -17.59 -12.74 -3.81
C ASN A 327 -17.19 -13.21 -5.23
N LYS A 328 -17.91 -14.22 -5.72
CA LYS A 328 -17.65 -14.83 -7.05
C LYS A 328 -17.90 -13.87 -8.23
N LEU A 329 -18.71 -12.84 -8.02
CA LEU A 329 -18.99 -11.80 -9.01
C LEU A 329 -17.95 -10.68 -8.98
N ALA A 330 -17.27 -10.47 -7.83
CA ALA A 330 -16.24 -9.44 -7.67
C ALA A 330 -14.87 -9.93 -8.17
N VAL A 331 -14.80 -10.23 -9.45
CA VAL A 331 -13.61 -10.72 -10.15
C VAL A 331 -13.38 -9.90 -11.41
N SER A 332 -12.18 -9.99 -11.98
CA SER A 332 -11.81 -9.28 -13.20
C SER A 332 -11.12 -10.23 -14.19
N SER A 333 -11.04 -9.82 -15.45
CA SER A 333 -10.37 -10.57 -16.51
C SER A 333 -8.99 -9.96 -16.83
N VAL A 334 -8.12 -10.73 -17.48
CA VAL A 334 -6.78 -10.25 -17.89
C VAL A 334 -6.86 -8.98 -18.75
N LYS A 335 -7.93 -8.78 -19.49
CA LYS A 335 -8.15 -7.60 -20.35
C LYS A 335 -8.23 -6.32 -19.52
N ASP A 336 -8.74 -6.43 -18.30
CA ASP A 336 -8.95 -5.30 -17.39
C ASP A 336 -7.64 -4.82 -16.74
N PHE A 337 -6.56 -5.59 -16.85
CA PHE A 337 -5.21 -5.25 -16.36
C PHE A 337 -4.25 -4.86 -17.47
N THR A 338 -4.58 -5.24 -18.72
CA THR A 338 -3.71 -5.10 -19.89
C THR A 338 -4.39 -4.27 -20.98
N ASN A 339 -3.79 -4.22 -22.18
CA ASN A 339 -4.42 -3.64 -23.40
C ASN A 339 -4.85 -2.16 -23.27
N GLY A 340 -4.13 -1.34 -22.51
CA GLY A 340 -4.45 0.07 -22.38
C GLY A 340 -5.56 0.38 -21.38
N SER A 341 -6.00 -0.62 -20.60
CA SER A 341 -6.94 -0.38 -19.47
C SER A 341 -6.37 0.61 -18.45
N SER A 342 -7.22 1.23 -17.67
CA SER A 342 -6.83 2.26 -16.70
C SER A 342 -7.88 2.38 -15.59
N PHE A 343 -7.56 3.16 -14.56
CA PHE A 343 -8.52 3.46 -13.51
C PHE A 343 -9.77 4.18 -14.05
N HIS A 344 -10.93 3.72 -13.65
CA HIS A 344 -12.21 4.34 -13.96
C HIS A 344 -12.85 4.94 -12.70
N ARG A 345 -13.29 6.20 -12.79
CA ARG A 345 -14.03 6.86 -11.72
C ARG A 345 -15.46 6.35 -11.62
N ILE A 346 -16.01 5.97 -12.75
CA ILE A 346 -17.34 5.38 -12.91
C ILE A 346 -17.17 4.13 -13.75
N LEU A 347 -17.78 3.04 -13.33
CA LEU A 347 -17.86 1.78 -14.05
C LEU A 347 -19.26 1.65 -14.65
N ASN A 348 -19.34 1.09 -15.85
CA ASN A 348 -20.61 0.72 -16.47
C ASN A 348 -21.19 -0.52 -15.78
N ASP A 349 -22.45 -0.76 -16.02
CA ASP A 349 -23.13 -1.96 -15.54
C ASP A 349 -22.66 -3.20 -16.33
N ASP A 350 -22.17 -4.23 -15.65
CA ASP A 350 -21.71 -5.47 -16.28
C ASP A 350 -22.83 -6.17 -17.06
N ALA A 351 -24.10 -5.90 -16.74
CA ALA A 351 -25.24 -6.40 -17.48
C ALA A 351 -25.28 -5.93 -18.95
N GLU A 352 -24.63 -4.82 -19.28
CA GLU A 352 -24.54 -4.33 -20.68
C GLU A 352 -23.74 -5.29 -21.58
N THR A 353 -22.81 -6.02 -21.00
CA THR A 353 -21.94 -6.95 -21.73
C THR A 353 -22.22 -8.41 -21.42
N SER A 354 -23.01 -8.69 -20.38
CA SER A 354 -23.38 -10.04 -19.97
C SER A 354 -24.37 -10.68 -20.95
N ARG A 355 -24.20 -11.97 -21.19
CA ARG A 355 -25.17 -12.77 -21.96
C ARG A 355 -26.36 -13.24 -21.13
N ASP A 356 -26.24 -13.14 -19.81
CA ASP A 356 -27.25 -13.64 -18.86
C ASP A 356 -28.39 -12.63 -18.67
N PHE A 357 -28.21 -11.37 -19.09
CA PHE A 357 -29.18 -10.30 -18.97
C PHE A 357 -29.60 -9.77 -20.34
N LYS A 358 -30.92 -9.55 -20.49
CA LYS A 358 -31.47 -8.85 -21.63
C LYS A 358 -31.99 -7.49 -21.16
N LEU A 359 -31.17 -6.48 -21.34
CA LEU A 359 -31.56 -5.10 -21.04
C LEU A 359 -32.64 -4.58 -21.99
N SER A 360 -33.46 -3.66 -21.52
CA SER A 360 -34.38 -2.92 -22.36
C SER A 360 -33.59 -1.99 -23.29
N GLU A 361 -34.18 -1.62 -24.43
CA GLU A 361 -33.65 -0.57 -25.29
C GLU A 361 -33.48 0.74 -24.53
N ASP A 362 -32.43 1.50 -24.79
CA ASP A 362 -32.08 2.73 -24.07
C ASP A 362 -33.26 3.71 -23.96
N SER A 363 -34.04 3.81 -25.03
CA SER A 363 -35.24 4.67 -25.07
C SER A 363 -36.34 4.26 -24.08
N LYS A 364 -36.30 3.03 -23.58
CA LYS A 364 -37.28 2.46 -22.63
C LYS A 364 -36.76 2.48 -21.18
N ILE A 365 -35.50 2.85 -20.97
CA ILE A 365 -34.92 2.97 -19.62
C ILE A 365 -35.50 4.19 -18.93
N LYS A 366 -36.20 3.95 -17.82
CA LYS A 366 -36.86 5.02 -17.03
C LYS A 366 -36.04 5.51 -15.85
N LYS A 367 -35.07 4.72 -15.39
CA LYS A 367 -34.27 5.01 -14.20
C LYS A 367 -32.86 4.46 -14.35
N VAL A 368 -31.89 5.30 -14.02
CA VAL A 368 -30.48 4.92 -13.85
C VAL A 368 -30.16 4.99 -12.37
N VAL A 369 -29.59 3.93 -11.81
CA VAL A 369 -29.16 3.86 -10.42
C VAL A 369 -27.65 3.97 -10.36
N ILE A 370 -27.15 4.99 -9.64
CA ILE A 370 -25.74 5.17 -9.37
C ILE A 370 -25.47 4.72 -7.93
N CYS A 371 -24.52 3.82 -7.75
CA CYS A 371 -24.15 3.29 -6.45
C CYS A 371 -22.61 3.12 -6.34
N SER A 372 -22.11 2.79 -5.17
CA SER A 372 -20.69 2.51 -4.97
C SER A 372 -20.47 1.35 -4.00
N GLY A 373 -19.38 0.62 -4.22
CA GLY A 373 -19.00 -0.51 -3.36
C GLY A 373 -19.92 -1.73 -3.51
N LYS A 374 -20.09 -2.43 -2.41
CA LYS A 374 -20.76 -3.73 -2.32
C LYS A 374 -22.21 -3.73 -2.85
N ILE A 375 -22.94 -2.65 -2.66
CA ILE A 375 -24.35 -2.55 -3.05
C ILE A 375 -24.57 -2.83 -4.55
N TYR A 376 -23.59 -2.55 -5.40
CA TYR A 376 -23.65 -2.90 -6.82
C TYR A 376 -23.92 -4.39 -7.02
N TYR A 377 -23.18 -5.25 -6.33
CA TYR A 377 -23.29 -6.71 -6.46
C TYR A 377 -24.59 -7.25 -5.89
N GLU A 378 -25.11 -6.63 -4.84
CA GLU A 378 -26.42 -6.98 -4.28
C GLU A 378 -27.54 -6.65 -5.28
N LEU A 379 -27.50 -5.44 -5.87
CA LEU A 379 -28.45 -5.04 -6.90
C LEU A 379 -28.34 -5.90 -8.18
N PHE A 380 -27.11 -6.24 -8.57
CA PHE A 380 -26.86 -7.08 -9.73
C PHE A 380 -27.39 -8.51 -9.53
N THR A 381 -27.26 -9.05 -8.31
CA THR A 381 -27.76 -10.41 -7.98
C THR A 381 -29.28 -10.44 -7.89
N GLU A 382 -29.92 -9.38 -7.42
CA GLU A 382 -31.38 -9.29 -7.30
C GLU A 382 -32.08 -9.07 -8.65
N ARG A 383 -31.37 -8.59 -9.65
CA ARG A 383 -31.88 -8.41 -11.03
C ARG A 383 -32.24 -9.75 -11.67
#